data_bddcdb9f6a4825f4e4ef32d885c99fff
#
_entry.id   bddcdb9f6a4825f4e4ef32d885c99fff
#
_cell.length_a   1.000
_cell.length_b   1.000
_cell.length_c   1.000
_cell.angle_alpha   90.00
_cell.angle_beta   90.00
_cell.angle_gamma   90.00
#
_symmetry.space_group_name_H-M   'P 1'
#
loop_
_entity.id
_entity.type
_entity.pdbx_description
1 polymer ?
#
loop_
_entity_poly.entity_id
_entity_poly.type
_entity_poly.pdbx_seq_one_letter_code
_entity_poly.pdbx_strand_id
1 'polypeptide(L)'
;MRTKTFLQLSLIGLSLLAALAPQPAVRAAETATKIRVLLVTGDDVMPAHNWAEVSKAIKETLVAAGRFDVRVCEDAGVLDSATSLARYDLIFLHLYNAKTPTLSDAAKENLLQFVKGGKGLAVSHLSSASFKEWPEFGKLCGRYWVMGKSGHGPRSVFKARVANKDHPITKGLEDFEADDELYAKLQGDAPINVLVEADSDWSKKTEPLAFTLEYGKGRVFHEAFGHDGKAIRNPSVQKLIQRGCEWAATGKVE
;
A
#
# COMPACT_ATOMS: atom_id res chain seq x y z
N MET A 1 12.60 -97.28 -44.62
CA MET A 1 12.38 -95.90 -45.01
C MET A 1 11.56 -95.21 -43.91
N ARG A 2 12.15 -94.28 -43.16
CA ARG A 2 11.50 -93.63 -42.04
C ARG A 2 11.24 -92.15 -42.45
N THR A 3 9.92 -91.85 -42.52
CA THR A 3 9.44 -90.45 -42.79
C THR A 3 9.47 -89.68 -41.50
N LYS A 4 10.14 -88.54 -41.50
CA LYS A 4 10.15 -87.59 -40.38
C LYS A 4 9.11 -86.50 -40.64
N THR A 5 8.08 -86.42 -39.73
CA THR A 5 7.08 -85.35 -39.72
C THR A 5 7.60 -84.14 -38.96
N PHE A 6 7.63 -83.01 -39.62
CA PHE A 6 7.94 -81.71 -38.95
C PHE A 6 6.67 -81.08 -38.41
N LEU A 7 6.71 -80.77 -37.11
CA LEU A 7 5.65 -80.07 -36.43
C LEU A 7 6.02 -78.57 -36.41
N GLN A 8 5.25 -77.72 -37.09
CA GLN A 8 5.39 -76.27 -37.03
C GLN A 8 4.62 -75.73 -35.83
N LEU A 9 5.32 -75.10 -34.87
CA LEU A 9 4.72 -74.31 -33.81
C LEU A 9 4.53 -72.88 -34.31
N SER A 10 3.28 -72.43 -34.42
CA SER A 10 2.93 -71.01 -34.66
C SER A 10 2.89 -70.26 -33.32
N LEU A 11 3.79 -69.32 -33.08
CA LEU A 11 3.74 -68.37 -31.99
C LEU A 11 2.76 -67.24 -32.37
N ILE A 12 1.65 -67.14 -31.65
CA ILE A 12 0.72 -66.01 -31.70
C ILE A 12 1.27 -64.94 -30.73
N GLY A 13 1.86 -63.89 -31.30
CA GLY A 13 2.29 -62.72 -30.51
C GLY A 13 1.11 -61.85 -30.11
N LEU A 14 0.78 -61.81 -28.83
CA LEU A 14 -0.23 -60.95 -28.26
C LEU A 14 0.39 -59.56 -28.02
N SER A 15 0.15 -58.60 -28.93
CA SER A 15 0.58 -57.19 -28.76
C SER A 15 -0.33 -56.48 -27.79
N LEU A 16 0.15 -56.20 -26.55
CA LEU A 16 -0.54 -55.38 -25.56
C LEU A 16 -0.36 -53.89 -25.99
N LEU A 17 -1.40 -53.28 -26.58
CA LEU A 17 -1.49 -51.85 -26.74
C LEU A 17 -1.80 -51.22 -25.36
N ALA A 18 -0.83 -50.70 -24.66
CA ALA A 18 -1.04 -49.86 -23.49
C ALA A 18 -1.59 -48.49 -23.93
N ALA A 19 -2.88 -48.25 -23.70
CA ALA A 19 -3.47 -46.93 -23.89
C ALA A 19 -2.89 -45.96 -22.86
N LEU A 20 -2.04 -45.01 -23.31
CA LEU A 20 -1.64 -43.86 -22.48
C LEU A 20 -2.88 -42.99 -22.22
N ALA A 21 -3.39 -43.01 -21.01
CA ALA A 21 -4.39 -42.03 -20.57
C ALA A 21 -3.79 -40.66 -20.59
N PRO A 22 -4.50 -39.63 -21.12
CA PRO A 22 -3.99 -38.28 -21.09
C PRO A 22 -3.79 -37.80 -19.64
N GLN A 23 -2.56 -37.44 -19.29
CA GLN A 23 -2.30 -36.86 -17.97
C GLN A 23 -2.99 -35.48 -17.90
N PRO A 24 -3.67 -35.15 -16.78
CA PRO A 24 -4.25 -33.82 -16.61
C PRO A 24 -3.10 -32.81 -16.66
N ALA A 25 -3.19 -31.86 -17.60
CA ALA A 25 -2.27 -30.75 -17.68
C ALA A 25 -2.32 -29.99 -16.34
N VAL A 26 -1.23 -30.02 -15.58
CA VAL A 26 -1.06 -29.18 -14.40
C VAL A 26 -1.03 -27.75 -14.93
N ARG A 27 -2.19 -27.08 -14.83
CA ARG A 27 -2.31 -25.66 -15.12
C ARG A 27 -1.40 -24.94 -14.12
N ALA A 28 -0.25 -24.47 -14.57
CA ALA A 28 0.63 -23.62 -13.76
C ALA A 28 -0.26 -22.49 -13.23
N ALA A 29 -0.35 -22.37 -11.92
CA ALA A 29 -1.04 -21.24 -11.30
C ALA A 29 -0.37 -19.99 -11.82
N GLU A 30 -1.11 -19.16 -12.56
CA GLU A 30 -0.65 -17.87 -13.05
C GLU A 30 -0.28 -17.05 -11.81
N THR A 31 1.00 -16.87 -11.55
CA THR A 31 1.45 -16.07 -10.40
C THR A 31 0.99 -14.65 -10.65
N ALA A 32 -0.02 -14.23 -9.90
CA ALA A 32 -0.55 -12.87 -10.01
C ALA A 32 0.59 -11.87 -9.92
N THR A 33 0.67 -10.96 -10.89
CA THR A 33 1.73 -9.94 -10.95
C THR A 33 1.65 -9.07 -9.71
N LYS A 34 2.73 -9.00 -8.93
CA LYS A 34 2.78 -8.20 -7.71
C LYS A 34 2.66 -6.72 -8.01
N ILE A 35 1.98 -5.98 -7.14
CA ILE A 35 1.92 -4.52 -7.14
C ILE A 35 3.30 -3.99 -6.77
N ARG A 36 3.91 -3.19 -7.63
CA ARG A 36 5.24 -2.61 -7.42
C ARG A 36 5.10 -1.30 -6.66
N VAL A 37 5.66 -1.27 -5.45
CA VAL A 37 5.57 -0.13 -4.53
C VAL A 37 6.93 0.54 -4.39
N LEU A 38 6.97 1.85 -4.58
CA LEU A 38 8.07 2.70 -4.18
C LEU A 38 7.73 3.35 -2.84
N LEU A 39 8.34 2.86 -1.75
CA LEU A 39 8.25 3.48 -0.43
C LEU A 39 9.34 4.55 -0.33
N VAL A 40 8.94 5.81 -0.40
CA VAL A 40 9.83 6.96 -0.21
C VAL A 40 9.80 7.36 1.25
N THR A 41 10.96 7.39 1.87
CA THR A 41 11.14 7.63 3.30
C THR A 41 12.38 8.47 3.57
N GLY A 42 12.82 8.51 4.84
CA GLY A 42 13.86 9.42 5.29
C GLY A 42 13.26 10.72 5.81
N ASP A 43 13.92 11.38 6.74
CA ASP A 43 13.47 12.66 7.25
C ASP A 43 14.47 13.37 8.16
N ASP A 44 14.02 14.51 8.67
CA ASP A 44 14.79 15.43 9.53
C ASP A 44 14.26 15.46 10.98
N VAL A 45 13.36 14.55 11.36
CA VAL A 45 12.56 14.67 12.60
C VAL A 45 13.04 13.75 13.73
N MET A 46 14.08 12.97 13.47
CA MET A 46 14.71 12.15 14.52
C MET A 46 15.12 13.00 15.74
N PRO A 47 14.95 12.53 16.98
CA PRO A 47 14.43 11.20 17.37
C PRO A 47 12.91 11.14 17.59
N ALA A 48 12.16 12.22 17.35
CA ALA A 48 10.72 12.28 17.64
C ALA A 48 9.93 11.22 16.86
N HIS A 49 10.29 11.00 15.60
CA HIS A 49 9.78 9.90 14.78
C HIS A 49 10.94 9.08 14.24
N ASN A 50 10.94 7.79 14.50
CA ASN A 50 11.94 6.88 13.96
C ASN A 50 11.50 6.37 12.57
N TRP A 51 11.75 7.19 11.54
CA TRP A 51 11.37 6.87 10.17
C TRP A 51 11.89 5.51 9.67
N ALA A 52 13.09 5.11 10.09
CA ALA A 52 13.70 3.83 9.68
C ALA A 52 12.93 2.63 10.25
N GLU A 53 12.53 2.70 11.54
CA GLU A 53 11.71 1.67 12.17
C GLU A 53 10.32 1.60 11.53
N VAL A 54 9.69 2.74 11.29
CA VAL A 54 8.34 2.81 10.70
C VAL A 54 8.35 2.32 9.26
N SER A 55 9.31 2.75 8.45
CA SER A 55 9.46 2.28 7.06
C SER A 55 9.69 0.78 6.97
N LYS A 56 10.48 0.23 7.90
CA LYS A 56 10.64 -1.22 8.03
C LYS A 56 9.31 -1.91 8.33
N ALA A 57 8.54 -1.39 9.29
CA ALA A 57 7.24 -1.97 9.66
C ALA A 57 6.23 -1.90 8.50
N ILE A 58 6.19 -0.78 7.75
CA ILE A 58 5.36 -0.63 6.55
C ILE A 58 5.76 -1.66 5.49
N LYS A 59 7.06 -1.78 5.20
CA LYS A 59 7.57 -2.77 4.23
C LYS A 59 7.19 -4.20 4.64
N GLU A 60 7.42 -4.57 5.90
CA GLU A 60 7.07 -5.89 6.45
C GLU A 60 5.56 -6.16 6.30
N THR A 61 4.72 -5.17 6.63
CA THR A 61 3.27 -5.23 6.49
C THR A 61 2.84 -5.51 5.05
N LEU A 62 3.37 -4.77 4.09
CA LEU A 62 3.02 -4.94 2.68
C LEU A 62 3.54 -6.28 2.13
N VAL A 63 4.78 -6.66 2.43
CA VAL A 63 5.37 -7.93 1.98
C VAL A 63 4.61 -9.14 2.53
N ALA A 64 4.16 -9.09 3.79
CA ALA A 64 3.40 -10.16 4.44
C ALA A 64 2.06 -10.46 3.73
N ALA A 65 1.47 -9.49 3.04
CA ALA A 65 0.27 -9.71 2.23
C ALA A 65 0.51 -10.56 0.97
N GLY A 66 1.77 -10.81 0.59
CA GLY A 66 2.14 -11.63 -0.58
C GLY A 66 1.91 -10.96 -1.94
N ARG A 67 1.21 -9.83 -2.00
CA ARG A 67 0.77 -9.15 -3.22
C ARG A 67 1.66 -8.00 -3.68
N PHE A 68 2.63 -7.60 -2.86
CA PHE A 68 3.45 -6.42 -3.11
C PHE A 68 4.93 -6.76 -3.32
N ASP A 69 5.58 -6.02 -4.25
CA ASP A 69 7.03 -5.90 -4.36
C ASP A 69 7.42 -4.48 -3.93
N VAL A 70 8.12 -4.36 -2.80
CA VAL A 70 8.38 -3.08 -2.14
C VAL A 70 9.85 -2.70 -2.25
N ARG A 71 10.11 -1.58 -2.92
CA ARG A 71 11.41 -0.92 -2.94
C ARG A 71 11.37 0.29 -1.99
N VAL A 72 12.34 0.35 -1.09
CA VAL A 72 12.53 1.49 -0.18
C VAL A 72 13.55 2.43 -0.78
N CYS A 73 13.26 3.72 -0.76
CA CYS A 73 14.16 4.80 -1.14
C CYS A 73 14.16 5.85 -0.04
N GLU A 74 15.33 6.12 0.53
CA GLU A 74 15.54 7.06 1.64
C GLU A 74 15.82 8.49 1.16
N ASP A 75 15.55 8.76 -0.11
CA ASP A 75 15.76 10.06 -0.74
C ASP A 75 14.58 10.41 -1.66
N ALA A 76 13.90 11.51 -1.34
CA ALA A 76 12.80 12.04 -2.15
C ALA A 76 13.25 12.49 -3.57
N GLY A 77 14.53 12.67 -3.81
CA GLY A 77 15.10 12.95 -5.12
C GLY A 77 14.83 11.85 -6.16
N VAL A 78 14.45 10.64 -5.73
CA VAL A 78 13.97 9.58 -6.65
C VAL A 78 12.79 10.05 -7.50
N LEU A 79 12.00 11.00 -7.03
CA LEU A 79 10.86 11.58 -7.74
C LEU A 79 11.27 12.43 -8.97
N ASP A 80 12.53 12.82 -9.10
CA ASP A 80 13.05 13.55 -10.25
C ASP A 80 13.04 12.72 -11.56
N SER A 81 12.97 11.40 -11.46
CA SER A 81 13.05 10.52 -12.62
C SER A 81 11.69 9.91 -13.00
N ALA A 82 10.99 10.52 -13.94
CA ALA A 82 9.74 9.97 -14.50
C ALA A 82 9.92 8.53 -15.01
N THR A 83 11.05 8.21 -15.65
CA THR A 83 11.38 6.86 -16.14
C THR A 83 11.50 5.84 -14.99
N SER A 84 12.07 6.26 -13.85
CA SER A 84 12.14 5.41 -12.67
C SER A 84 10.75 5.19 -12.08
N LEU A 85 9.94 6.25 -11.96
CA LEU A 85 8.57 6.18 -11.43
C LEU A 85 7.65 5.30 -12.28
N ALA A 86 7.81 5.30 -13.60
CA ALA A 86 6.99 4.48 -14.51
C ALA A 86 7.05 2.97 -14.18
N ARG A 87 8.07 2.51 -13.46
CA ARG A 87 8.23 1.11 -13.05
C ARG A 87 7.31 0.70 -11.90
N TYR A 88 6.68 1.66 -11.20
CA TYR A 88 5.85 1.42 -10.03
C TYR A 88 4.37 1.60 -10.32
N ASP A 89 3.55 0.98 -9.50
CA ASP A 89 2.10 1.06 -9.56
C ASP A 89 1.55 1.91 -8.41
N LEU A 90 2.36 2.07 -7.34
CA LEU A 90 2.07 2.86 -6.16
C LEU A 90 3.34 3.56 -5.67
N ILE A 91 3.21 4.84 -5.32
CA ILE A 91 4.16 5.56 -4.46
C ILE A 91 3.57 5.60 -3.06
N PHE A 92 4.33 5.16 -2.06
CA PHE A 92 4.00 5.27 -0.64
C PHE A 92 4.92 6.31 -0.01
N LEU A 93 4.35 7.37 0.54
CA LEU A 93 5.12 8.42 1.23
C LEU A 93 5.08 8.21 2.73
N HIS A 94 6.24 8.02 3.34
CA HIS A 94 6.46 8.06 4.78
C HIS A 94 7.74 8.83 5.07
N LEU A 95 7.68 10.15 4.98
CA LEU A 95 8.83 11.05 5.17
C LEU A 95 8.37 12.40 5.71
N TYR A 96 9.32 13.14 6.28
CA TYR A 96 9.13 14.54 6.65
C TYR A 96 10.39 15.33 6.26
N ASN A 97 10.23 16.35 5.45
CA ASN A 97 11.36 17.14 4.93
C ASN A 97 11.45 18.54 5.56
N ALA A 98 11.51 18.61 6.89
CA ALA A 98 11.56 19.89 7.62
C ALA A 98 12.80 20.73 7.32
N LYS A 99 13.95 20.08 7.11
CA LYS A 99 15.27 20.71 6.93
C LYS A 99 15.84 20.53 5.53
N THR A 100 15.44 19.49 4.82
CA THR A 100 15.89 19.23 3.46
C THR A 100 15.24 20.21 2.48
N PRO A 101 15.88 20.50 1.35
CA PRO A 101 15.26 21.29 0.30
C PRO A 101 13.91 20.71 -0.12
N THR A 102 12.99 21.59 -0.51
CA THR A 102 11.76 21.13 -1.17
C THR A 102 12.09 20.37 -2.46
N LEU A 103 11.13 19.57 -2.92
CA LEU A 103 11.26 18.86 -4.20
C LEU A 103 11.59 19.85 -5.33
N SER A 104 12.37 19.38 -6.29
CA SER A 104 12.54 20.09 -7.56
C SER A 104 11.19 20.26 -8.28
N ASP A 105 11.09 21.19 -9.20
CA ASP A 105 9.86 21.32 -10.00
C ASP A 105 9.61 20.09 -10.87
N ALA A 106 10.67 19.41 -11.34
CA ALA A 106 10.54 18.15 -12.04
C ALA A 106 9.96 17.04 -11.16
N ALA A 107 10.43 16.89 -9.91
CA ALA A 107 9.92 15.92 -8.96
C ALA A 107 8.45 16.18 -8.61
N LYS A 108 8.07 17.45 -8.41
CA LYS A 108 6.68 17.86 -8.16
C LYS A 108 5.79 17.47 -9.35
N GLU A 109 6.18 17.84 -10.56
CA GLU A 109 5.42 17.53 -11.77
C GLU A 109 5.34 16.01 -12.00
N ASN A 110 6.44 15.28 -11.85
CA ASN A 110 6.45 13.83 -12.01
C ASN A 110 5.50 13.13 -11.02
N LEU A 111 5.46 13.54 -9.75
CA LEU A 111 4.53 12.99 -8.77
C LEU A 111 3.08 13.29 -9.15
N LEU A 112 2.77 14.52 -9.58
CA LEU A 112 1.43 14.88 -10.04
C LEU A 112 1.02 14.07 -11.26
N GLN A 113 1.88 13.94 -12.25
CA GLN A 113 1.60 13.20 -13.48
C GLN A 113 1.47 11.69 -13.21
N PHE A 114 2.26 11.16 -12.28
CA PHE A 114 2.14 9.77 -11.85
C PHE A 114 0.72 9.48 -11.34
N VAL A 115 0.22 10.30 -10.42
CA VAL A 115 -1.12 10.10 -9.85
C VAL A 115 -2.21 10.47 -10.87
N LYS A 116 -2.13 11.65 -11.52
CA LYS A 116 -3.12 12.08 -12.55
C LYS A 116 -3.24 11.06 -13.68
N GLY A 117 -2.16 10.35 -13.99
CA GLY A 117 -2.11 9.32 -15.02
C GLY A 117 -2.81 8.01 -14.66
N GLY A 118 -3.27 7.85 -13.41
CA GLY A 118 -4.03 6.67 -12.97
C GLY A 118 -3.31 5.75 -12.00
N LYS A 119 -2.08 6.10 -11.58
CA LYS A 119 -1.32 5.36 -10.57
C LYS A 119 -1.77 5.70 -9.15
N GLY A 120 -1.35 4.87 -8.17
CA GLY A 120 -1.72 5.03 -6.77
C GLY A 120 -0.74 5.88 -5.97
N LEU A 121 -1.28 6.60 -4.97
CA LEU A 121 -0.49 7.25 -3.93
C LEU A 121 -1.00 6.80 -2.56
N ALA A 122 -0.09 6.46 -1.65
CA ALA A 122 -0.38 6.32 -0.24
C ALA A 122 0.39 7.38 0.56
N VAL A 123 -0.28 8.04 1.51
CA VAL A 123 0.29 9.05 2.40
C VAL A 123 0.10 8.60 3.83
N SER A 124 1.18 8.53 4.61
CA SER A 124 1.16 8.02 5.96
C SER A 124 1.63 9.08 6.96
N HIS A 125 0.83 9.30 7.98
CA HIS A 125 1.13 10.04 9.20
C HIS A 125 1.85 11.38 8.93
N LEU A 126 3.11 11.50 9.36
CA LEU A 126 3.92 12.71 9.26
C LEU A 126 4.15 13.20 7.83
N SER A 127 3.95 12.36 6.82
CA SER A 127 4.09 12.77 5.42
C SER A 127 3.10 13.86 5.02
N SER A 128 1.97 13.95 5.71
CA SER A 128 0.99 15.04 5.50
C SER A 128 1.54 16.42 5.86
N ALA A 129 2.66 16.51 6.61
CA ALA A 129 3.36 17.74 6.98
C ALA A 129 4.52 18.10 6.03
N SER A 130 4.84 17.23 5.07
CA SER A 130 5.94 17.43 4.13
C SER A 130 5.61 18.46 3.07
N PHE A 131 6.64 18.93 2.40
CA PHE A 131 6.53 19.81 1.22
C PHE A 131 5.62 21.03 1.44
N LYS A 132 5.70 21.62 2.63
CA LYS A 132 4.85 22.75 3.09
C LYS A 132 4.81 23.94 2.13
N GLU A 133 5.86 24.13 1.33
CA GLU A 133 5.98 25.19 0.32
C GLU A 133 5.27 24.83 -0.99
N TRP A 134 4.61 23.67 -1.05
CA TRP A 134 3.94 23.19 -2.25
C TRP A 134 2.44 22.97 -2.03
N PRO A 135 1.59 24.02 -2.25
CA PRO A 135 0.15 23.95 -1.97
C PRO A 135 -0.60 22.81 -2.70
N GLU A 136 -0.13 22.42 -3.89
CA GLU A 136 -0.75 21.34 -4.66
C GLU A 136 -0.58 19.98 -3.97
N PHE A 137 0.50 19.79 -3.19
CA PHE A 137 0.66 18.59 -2.36
C PHE A 137 -0.46 18.46 -1.31
N GLY A 138 -0.91 19.59 -0.74
CA GLY A 138 -2.04 19.59 0.18
C GLY A 138 -3.33 19.07 -0.46
N LYS A 139 -3.59 19.43 -1.73
CA LYS A 139 -4.73 18.89 -2.50
C LYS A 139 -4.55 17.40 -2.79
N LEU A 140 -3.33 16.98 -3.12
CA LEU A 140 -2.99 15.59 -3.37
C LEU A 140 -3.18 14.73 -2.11
N CYS A 141 -2.80 15.25 -0.92
CA CYS A 141 -3.02 14.58 0.36
C CYS A 141 -4.50 14.54 0.80
N GLY A 142 -5.33 15.47 0.30
CA GLY A 142 -6.71 15.67 0.72
C GLY A 142 -6.85 16.36 2.08
N ARG A 143 -6.05 15.94 3.04
CA ARG A 143 -5.88 16.58 4.36
C ARG A 143 -4.39 16.63 4.66
N TYR A 144 -3.89 17.79 5.11
CA TYR A 144 -2.48 18.02 5.35
C TYR A 144 -2.25 18.83 6.62
N TRP A 145 -1.08 18.66 7.18
CA TRP A 145 -0.69 19.34 8.39
C TRP A 145 -0.28 20.79 8.11
N VAL A 146 -0.84 21.73 8.84
CA VAL A 146 -0.47 23.14 8.82
C VAL A 146 0.03 23.55 10.19
N MET A 147 1.27 23.99 10.27
CA MET A 147 1.88 24.45 11.52
C MET A 147 1.03 25.55 12.18
N GLY A 148 0.82 25.41 13.48
CA GLY A 148 -0.02 26.34 14.26
C GLY A 148 -1.54 26.15 14.12
N LYS A 149 -2.00 25.28 13.24
CA LYS A 149 -3.41 24.92 13.09
C LYS A 149 -3.66 23.44 13.42
N SER A 150 -2.92 22.55 12.77
CA SER A 150 -2.98 21.10 12.98
C SER A 150 -2.19 20.73 14.24
N GLY A 151 -2.53 19.62 14.86
CA GLY A 151 -1.88 19.12 16.04
C GLY A 151 -2.42 17.77 16.46
N HIS A 152 -1.98 17.32 17.60
CA HIS A 152 -2.46 16.11 18.29
C HIS A 152 -2.35 16.32 19.81
N GLY A 153 -3.07 15.51 20.58
CA GLY A 153 -2.84 15.38 22.02
C GLY A 153 -1.58 14.52 22.29
N PRO A 154 -1.30 14.24 23.58
CA PRO A 154 -0.31 13.23 23.91
C PRO A 154 -0.67 11.90 23.24
N ARG A 155 0.35 11.08 22.90
CA ARG A 155 0.12 9.70 22.49
C ARG A 155 -0.78 8.99 23.50
N SER A 156 -1.77 8.29 23.04
CA SER A 156 -2.73 7.59 23.87
C SER A 156 -3.38 6.42 23.15
N VAL A 157 -4.05 5.56 23.92
CA VAL A 157 -4.95 4.57 23.35
C VAL A 157 -6.31 5.25 23.09
N PHE A 158 -6.78 5.13 21.87
CA PHE A 158 -8.09 5.65 21.48
C PHE A 158 -8.87 4.64 20.62
N LYS A 159 -10.18 4.76 20.62
CA LYS A 159 -11.06 3.95 19.79
C LYS A 159 -11.16 4.54 18.39
N ALA A 160 -10.65 3.84 17.40
CA ALA A 160 -10.85 4.12 15.99
C ALA A 160 -12.13 3.42 15.51
N ARG A 161 -13.06 4.21 14.92
CA ARG A 161 -14.34 3.72 14.40
C ARG A 161 -14.28 3.58 12.89
N VAL A 162 -14.84 2.49 12.37
CA VAL A 162 -15.01 2.28 10.92
C VAL A 162 -16.23 3.10 10.45
N ALA A 163 -15.98 4.23 9.81
CA ALA A 163 -17.00 5.17 9.34
C ALA A 163 -17.72 4.68 8.07
N ASN A 164 -16.99 4.03 7.16
CA ASN A 164 -17.56 3.46 5.93
C ASN A 164 -17.28 1.95 5.86
N LYS A 165 -18.25 1.13 6.26
CA LYS A 165 -18.13 -0.33 6.31
C LYS A 165 -18.27 -1.02 4.95
N ASP A 166 -18.80 -0.33 3.95
CA ASP A 166 -19.06 -0.88 2.62
C ASP A 166 -17.89 -0.71 1.66
N HIS A 167 -16.93 0.17 2.00
CA HIS A 167 -15.77 0.39 1.16
C HIS A 167 -14.86 -0.84 1.13
N PRO A 168 -14.30 -1.23 -0.03
CA PRO A 168 -13.43 -2.43 -0.14
C PRO A 168 -12.29 -2.49 0.88
N ILE A 169 -11.70 -1.33 1.21
CA ILE A 169 -10.60 -1.24 2.19
C ILE A 169 -11.06 -1.66 3.59
N THR A 170 -12.25 -1.28 4.00
CA THR A 170 -12.77 -1.46 5.36
C THR A 170 -13.76 -2.59 5.51
N LYS A 171 -14.18 -3.21 4.41
CA LYS A 171 -15.15 -4.31 4.44
C LYS A 171 -14.72 -5.41 5.40
N GLY A 172 -15.57 -5.71 6.39
CA GLY A 172 -15.29 -6.70 7.44
C GLY A 172 -14.20 -6.29 8.43
N LEU A 173 -13.83 -5.00 8.49
CA LEU A 173 -13.06 -4.43 9.58
C LEU A 173 -14.02 -3.91 10.64
N GLU A 174 -13.75 -4.24 11.90
CA GLU A 174 -14.50 -3.71 13.04
C GLU A 174 -13.77 -2.51 13.65
N ASP A 175 -14.48 -1.75 14.51
CA ASP A 175 -13.85 -0.73 15.34
C ASP A 175 -12.70 -1.34 16.15
N PHE A 176 -11.63 -0.59 16.35
CA PHE A 176 -10.43 -1.09 17.02
C PHE A 176 -9.79 -0.04 17.93
N GLU A 177 -8.96 -0.50 18.85
CA GLU A 177 -8.11 0.37 19.64
C GLU A 177 -6.77 0.60 18.93
N ALA A 178 -6.32 1.86 18.90
CA ALA A 178 -5.01 2.26 18.41
C ALA A 178 -4.26 2.99 19.52
N ASP A 179 -2.97 2.63 19.71
CA ASP A 179 -2.02 3.33 20.59
C ASP A 179 -1.14 4.21 19.69
N ASP A 180 -1.49 5.47 19.51
CA ASP A 180 -0.86 6.38 18.54
C ASP A 180 -1.04 7.86 18.91
N GLU A 181 -0.51 8.75 18.09
CA GLU A 181 -0.85 10.17 18.07
C GLU A 181 -2.10 10.39 17.21
N LEU A 182 -3.19 10.83 17.83
CA LEU A 182 -4.41 11.14 17.09
C LEU A 182 -4.28 12.51 16.42
N TYR A 183 -3.90 12.50 15.14
CA TYR A 183 -3.80 13.73 14.33
C TYR A 183 -5.16 14.39 14.19
N ALA A 184 -5.19 15.71 14.42
CA ALA A 184 -6.41 16.48 14.44
C ALA A 184 -6.24 17.83 13.76
N LYS A 185 -7.37 18.39 13.30
CA LYS A 185 -7.42 19.69 12.59
C LYS A 185 -6.48 19.72 11.37
N LEU A 186 -6.30 18.58 10.68
CA LEU A 186 -5.68 18.59 9.38
C LEU A 186 -6.48 19.49 8.43
N GLN A 187 -5.79 20.29 7.63
CA GLN A 187 -6.39 21.28 6.74
C GLN A 187 -6.60 20.72 5.34
N GLY A 188 -7.50 21.31 4.58
CA GLY A 188 -7.81 20.95 3.19
C GLY A 188 -9.31 20.80 2.97
N ASP A 189 -9.75 21.11 1.76
CA ASP A 189 -11.15 21.15 1.34
C ASP A 189 -11.47 20.12 0.23
N ALA A 190 -10.48 19.34 -0.21
CA ALA A 190 -10.72 18.30 -1.19
C ALA A 190 -11.79 17.30 -0.70
N PRO A 191 -12.69 16.84 -1.56
CA PRO A 191 -13.64 15.79 -1.22
C PRO A 191 -12.90 14.52 -0.83
N ILE A 192 -13.15 14.02 0.39
CA ILE A 192 -12.59 12.76 0.88
C ILE A 192 -13.69 11.78 1.25
N ASN A 193 -13.44 10.50 1.05
CA ASN A 193 -14.28 9.43 1.56
C ASN A 193 -13.66 8.90 2.86
N VAL A 194 -14.23 9.29 4.00
CA VAL A 194 -13.72 8.89 5.32
C VAL A 194 -13.99 7.41 5.54
N LEU A 195 -12.96 6.66 5.86
CA LEU A 195 -12.99 5.22 6.12
C LEU A 195 -12.92 4.90 7.61
N VAL A 196 -12.04 5.61 8.33
CA VAL A 196 -11.84 5.46 9.78
C VAL A 196 -11.72 6.84 10.39
N GLU A 197 -12.32 7.01 11.57
CA GLU A 197 -12.32 8.25 12.33
C GLU A 197 -12.19 7.98 13.83
N ALA A 198 -11.85 8.99 14.61
CA ALA A 198 -11.89 8.93 16.06
C ALA A 198 -12.22 10.29 16.69
N ASP A 199 -12.74 10.28 17.92
CA ASP A 199 -12.98 11.49 18.69
C ASP A 199 -11.68 11.94 19.36
N SER A 200 -11.27 13.17 19.06
CA SER A 200 -10.04 13.74 19.60
C SER A 200 -10.34 14.56 20.85
N ASP A 201 -9.74 14.17 21.96
CA ASP A 201 -9.78 14.95 23.19
C ASP A 201 -9.08 16.30 23.07
N TRP A 202 -8.10 16.40 22.16
CA TRP A 202 -7.36 17.64 21.92
C TRP A 202 -8.18 18.64 21.09
N SER A 203 -8.77 18.22 19.98
CA SER A 203 -9.55 19.10 19.10
C SER A 203 -11.01 19.26 19.54
N LYS A 204 -11.53 18.34 20.40
CA LYS A 204 -12.93 18.20 20.80
C LYS A 204 -13.85 17.94 19.59
N LYS A 205 -13.33 17.25 18.58
CA LYS A 205 -14.03 16.88 17.35
C LYS A 205 -13.72 15.46 16.95
N THR A 206 -14.60 14.88 16.14
CA THR A 206 -14.28 13.67 15.36
C THR A 206 -13.36 14.04 14.23
N GLU A 207 -12.23 13.34 14.12
CA GLU A 207 -11.19 13.57 13.12
C GLU A 207 -11.05 12.37 12.19
N PRO A 208 -10.90 12.59 10.87
CA PRO A 208 -10.65 11.51 9.93
C PRO A 208 -9.22 10.98 10.10
N LEU A 209 -9.09 9.66 10.27
CA LEU A 209 -7.79 8.99 10.45
C LEU A 209 -7.36 8.15 9.26
N ALA A 210 -8.32 7.62 8.48
CA ALA A 210 -8.04 7.00 7.20
C ALA A 210 -9.14 7.39 6.20
N PHE A 211 -8.73 7.73 4.98
CA PHE A 211 -9.66 8.16 3.94
C PHE A 211 -9.06 7.94 2.55
N THR A 212 -9.93 8.04 1.55
CA THR A 212 -9.54 8.01 0.14
C THR A 212 -10.02 9.25 -0.58
N LEU A 213 -9.33 9.58 -1.67
CA LEU A 213 -9.78 10.57 -2.64
C LEU A 213 -9.26 10.21 -4.04
N GLU A 214 -9.86 10.81 -5.04
CA GLU A 214 -9.39 10.72 -6.41
C GLU A 214 -8.60 11.99 -6.79
N TYR A 215 -7.55 11.81 -7.59
CA TYR A 215 -6.76 12.92 -8.13
C TYR A 215 -6.44 12.65 -9.60
N GLY A 216 -7.14 13.35 -10.50
CA GLY A 216 -7.14 13.03 -11.92
C GLY A 216 -7.75 11.65 -12.18
N LYS A 217 -6.99 10.73 -12.78
CA LYS A 217 -7.39 9.33 -12.96
C LYS A 217 -6.87 8.41 -11.86
N GLY A 218 -6.02 8.92 -10.97
CA GLY A 218 -5.40 8.15 -9.90
C GLY A 218 -6.17 8.19 -8.61
N ARG A 219 -5.72 7.39 -7.67
CA ARG A 219 -6.35 7.19 -6.37
C ARG A 219 -5.35 7.42 -5.26
N VAL A 220 -5.80 8.09 -4.22
CA VAL A 220 -4.99 8.37 -3.04
C VAL A 220 -5.63 7.69 -1.84
N PHE A 221 -4.83 6.94 -1.10
CA PHE A 221 -5.14 6.44 0.23
C PHE A 221 -4.30 7.21 1.23
N HIS A 222 -4.95 7.83 2.22
CA HIS A 222 -4.27 8.54 3.29
C HIS A 222 -4.65 7.92 4.62
N GLU A 223 -3.66 7.66 5.46
CA GLU A 223 -3.87 7.23 6.84
C GLU A 223 -2.95 8.01 7.79
N ALA A 224 -3.47 8.36 8.96
CA ALA A 224 -2.82 9.21 9.94
C ALA A 224 -2.18 8.42 11.11
N PHE A 225 -2.16 7.11 11.03
CA PHE A 225 -1.45 6.25 11.99
C PHE A 225 0.04 6.23 11.69
N GLY A 226 0.88 5.83 12.66
CA GLY A 226 2.28 5.54 12.39
C GLY A 226 3.30 6.43 13.05
N HIS A 227 3.02 6.92 14.26
CA HIS A 227 4.03 7.59 15.06
C HIS A 227 5.28 6.72 15.28
N ASP A 228 5.10 5.40 15.43
CA ASP A 228 6.18 4.43 15.53
C ASP A 228 5.83 3.07 14.88
N GLY A 229 6.78 2.15 14.88
CA GLY A 229 6.59 0.82 14.33
C GLY A 229 5.55 -0.01 15.08
N LYS A 230 5.27 0.27 16.36
CA LYS A 230 4.22 -0.42 17.14
C LYS A 230 2.84 -0.03 16.63
N ALA A 231 2.62 1.26 16.34
CA ALA A 231 1.38 1.75 15.76
C ALA A 231 1.08 1.09 14.41
N ILE A 232 2.09 1.00 13.52
CA ILE A 232 1.97 0.31 12.22
C ILE A 232 1.66 -1.19 12.39
N ARG A 233 2.23 -1.84 13.41
CA ARG A 233 2.01 -3.29 13.66
C ARG A 233 0.66 -3.62 14.31
N ASN A 234 -0.18 -2.65 14.59
CA ASN A 234 -1.57 -2.91 14.97
C ASN A 234 -2.26 -3.70 13.85
N PRO A 235 -2.91 -4.85 14.13
CA PRO A 235 -3.47 -5.71 13.09
C PRO A 235 -4.50 -5.02 12.18
N SER A 236 -5.29 -4.09 12.73
CA SER A 236 -6.27 -3.32 11.96
C SER A 236 -5.60 -2.26 11.08
N VAL A 237 -4.55 -1.60 11.60
CA VAL A 237 -3.74 -0.64 10.81
C VAL A 237 -2.99 -1.36 9.68
N GLN A 238 -2.41 -2.55 9.95
CA GLN A 238 -1.78 -3.36 8.91
C GLN A 238 -2.78 -3.71 7.79
N LYS A 239 -3.99 -4.13 8.15
CA LYS A 239 -5.05 -4.44 7.18
C LYS A 239 -5.46 -3.20 6.37
N LEU A 240 -5.58 -2.03 7.01
CA LEU A 240 -5.86 -0.77 6.32
C LEU A 240 -4.76 -0.42 5.33
N ILE A 241 -3.48 -0.51 5.71
CA ILE A 241 -2.34 -0.23 4.84
C ILE A 241 -2.32 -1.19 3.65
N GLN A 242 -2.44 -2.50 3.88
CA GLN A 242 -2.45 -3.50 2.80
C GLN A 242 -3.55 -3.21 1.79
N ARG A 243 -4.79 -3.10 2.26
CA ARG A 243 -5.96 -2.90 1.41
C ARG A 243 -5.99 -1.50 0.78
N GLY A 244 -5.57 -0.48 1.53
CA GLY A 244 -5.47 0.90 1.04
C GLY A 244 -4.48 1.03 -0.11
N CYS A 245 -3.30 0.42 0.02
CA CYS A 245 -2.30 0.37 -1.03
C CYS A 245 -2.77 -0.41 -2.26
N GLU A 246 -3.43 -1.56 -2.04
CA GLU A 246 -3.99 -2.35 -3.14
C GLU A 246 -5.07 -1.56 -3.89
N TRP A 247 -6.00 -0.94 -3.17
CA TRP A 247 -7.05 -0.12 -3.76
C TRP A 247 -6.48 1.08 -4.51
N ALA A 248 -5.52 1.78 -3.93
CA ALA A 248 -4.89 2.93 -4.59
C ALA A 248 -4.21 2.53 -5.91
N ALA A 249 -3.50 1.39 -5.92
CA ALA A 249 -2.81 0.91 -7.11
C ALA A 249 -3.78 0.38 -8.19
N THR A 250 -4.85 -0.33 -7.80
CA THR A 250 -5.64 -1.15 -8.73
C THR A 250 -7.11 -0.73 -8.86
N GLY A 251 -7.64 0.03 -7.90
CA GLY A 251 -9.08 0.33 -7.77
C GLY A 251 -9.88 -0.81 -7.13
N LYS A 252 -9.23 -1.88 -6.68
CA LYS A 252 -9.87 -3.07 -6.09
C LYS A 252 -9.16 -3.50 -4.81
N VAL A 253 -9.79 -4.39 -4.03
CA VAL A 253 -9.20 -5.16 -2.94
C VAL A 253 -9.65 -6.60 -3.12
N GLU A 254 -8.70 -7.51 -3.21
CA GLU A 254 -8.94 -8.97 -3.36
C GLU A 254 -8.70 -9.74 -2.07
#